data_eaf543a1c7eb1b7a1bf8c68e7a83b4c6
#
_entry.id   eaf543a1c7eb1b7a1bf8c68e7a83b4c6
#
_cell.length_a   1.000
_cell.length_b   1.000
_cell.length_c   1.000
_cell.angle_alpha   90.00
_cell.angle_beta   90.00
_cell.angle_gamma   90.00
#
_symmetry.space_group_name_H-M   'P 1'
#
loop_
_entity.id
_entity.type
_entity.pdbx_description
1 polymer ?
#
loop_
_entity_poly.entity_id
_entity_poly.type
_entity_poly.pdbx_seq_one_letter_code
_entity_poly.pdbx_strand_id
1 'polypeptide(L)'
;MPDLASSALAALAHIEQELTSGESYVCQLRLTRCGQEKTEKLLAAVRGQSQNYSDDLSELCSLSHELMKDVRLDPTHCLLWRSLYSDSALVWSLLDIVHARELDNVEDDEYWKASVKRLDNAIIIAGAPGESRLDLILDTIERIQSAHLPLTTTLCHTIIPHIPKEENHLDAVLLPSATHPVPVLSRPPSISAFRSRFGSAPFILRQYAADWPAMKERLWASKAYLQSVAGRGRVVPVEIGRDYRTDDWTQRMIEWDDFLDYLFANVEADREADNRQQALKEVRYLAQHDLFKQFAALREDVVVPDYVYTCLPPPEHYPQYRPPANDEQLVINTWIGPAGTLSPAHIDPFYNFYTQVVGKKTVWLAPPNASRVLSPHPARTASSSEHRTSSDLTTPDSKENSAILSNTTHLDVFASASELQCERGFMETVAPLAMSAVLDEGDMLFFPPGWWHALRSESISFSVSMWF
;
A
#
# COMPACT_ATOMS: atom_id res chain seq x y z
N MET A 1 8.71 30.06 -16.43
CA MET A 1 8.81 29.30 -15.16
C MET A 1 10.23 29.42 -14.66
N PRO A 2 10.49 29.50 -13.33
CA PRO A 2 11.86 29.45 -12.84
C PRO A 2 12.50 28.13 -13.29
N ASP A 3 13.77 28.20 -13.66
CA ASP A 3 14.56 27.05 -14.05
C ASP A 3 14.63 26.07 -12.86
N LEU A 4 14.77 24.78 -13.14
CA LEU A 4 14.75 23.69 -12.13
C LEU A 4 15.75 23.96 -10.98
N ALA A 5 16.96 24.39 -11.31
CA ALA A 5 17.99 24.71 -10.32
C ALA A 5 17.59 25.90 -9.41
N SER A 6 17.00 26.94 -9.97
CA SER A 6 16.49 28.08 -9.19
C SER A 6 15.37 27.67 -8.23
N SER A 7 14.49 26.77 -8.64
CA SER A 7 13.46 26.22 -7.77
C SER A 7 14.03 25.36 -6.65
N ALA A 8 15.05 24.55 -6.95
CA ALA A 8 15.74 23.74 -5.95
C ALA A 8 16.46 24.61 -4.90
N LEU A 9 17.14 25.69 -5.34
CA LEU A 9 17.78 26.64 -4.43
C LEU A 9 16.76 27.34 -3.51
N ALA A 10 15.58 27.73 -4.04
CA ALA A 10 14.52 28.33 -3.24
C ALA A 10 13.98 27.34 -2.19
N ALA A 11 13.79 26.08 -2.57
CA ALA A 11 13.37 25.02 -1.64
C ALA A 11 14.40 24.75 -0.55
N LEU A 12 15.72 24.72 -0.89
CA LEU A 12 16.79 24.58 0.09
C LEU A 12 16.81 25.75 1.09
N ALA A 13 16.65 26.98 0.60
CA ALA A 13 16.58 28.16 1.47
C ALA A 13 15.39 28.12 2.43
N HIS A 14 14.23 27.62 1.97
CA HIS A 14 13.06 27.42 2.81
C HIS A 14 13.30 26.37 3.89
N ILE A 15 13.89 25.22 3.52
CA ILE A 15 14.26 24.16 4.48
C ILE A 15 15.28 24.69 5.51
N GLU A 16 16.27 25.48 5.08
CA GLU A 16 17.22 26.11 5.99
C GLU A 16 16.51 27.01 7.02
N GLN A 17 15.60 27.85 6.55
CA GLN A 17 14.80 28.70 7.42
C GLN A 17 13.99 27.89 8.44
N GLU A 18 13.30 26.83 8.01
CA GLU A 18 12.55 25.95 8.91
C GLU A 18 13.46 25.28 9.96
N LEU A 19 14.65 24.82 9.55
CA LEU A 19 15.59 24.14 10.45
C LEU A 19 16.23 25.10 11.47
N THR A 20 16.29 26.39 11.18
CA THR A 20 16.96 27.41 12.02
C THR A 20 15.97 28.27 12.82
N SER A 21 14.73 28.46 12.37
CA SER A 21 13.77 29.37 13.01
C SER A 21 13.31 28.94 14.40
N GLY A 22 13.42 27.64 14.72
CA GLY A 22 12.95 27.10 16.01
C GLY A 22 11.44 27.24 16.26
N GLU A 23 10.68 27.77 15.31
CA GLU A 23 9.25 28.05 15.46
C GLU A 23 8.41 26.77 15.29
N SER A 24 8.87 25.79 14.52
CA SER A 24 8.18 24.53 14.36
C SER A 24 8.41 23.60 15.56
N TYR A 25 7.34 23.06 16.13
CA TYR A 25 7.41 22.04 17.18
C TYR A 25 8.29 20.84 16.78
N VAL A 26 8.24 20.43 15.52
CA VAL A 26 9.09 19.35 14.97
C VAL A 26 10.55 19.75 14.97
N CYS A 27 10.90 21.01 14.64
CA CYS A 27 12.29 21.50 14.68
C CYS A 27 12.84 21.56 16.11
N GLN A 28 12.05 22.04 17.08
CA GLN A 28 12.45 22.05 18.49
C GLN A 28 12.68 20.63 19.04
N LEU A 29 11.85 19.68 18.67
CA LEU A 29 12.01 18.30 19.06
C LEU A 29 13.22 17.64 18.38
N ARG A 30 13.53 17.95 17.12
CA ARG A 30 14.70 17.44 16.40
C ARG A 30 15.99 17.84 17.10
N LEU A 31 16.16 19.12 17.39
CA LEU A 31 17.35 19.65 18.03
C LEU A 31 17.65 18.99 19.39
N THR A 32 16.60 18.60 20.11
CA THR A 32 16.74 18.06 21.47
C THR A 32 16.79 16.53 21.53
N ARG A 33 16.24 15.81 20.55
CA ARG A 33 16.02 14.36 20.65
C ARG A 33 16.71 13.52 19.56
N CYS A 34 16.86 14.03 18.32
CA CYS A 34 17.65 13.33 17.29
C CYS A 34 19.17 13.54 17.48
N GLY A 35 19.55 14.50 18.32
CA GLY A 35 20.92 14.90 18.55
C GLY A 35 21.34 16.07 17.64
N GLN A 36 21.99 17.05 18.27
CA GLN A 36 22.45 18.27 17.62
C GLN A 36 23.35 17.99 16.40
N GLU A 37 24.24 17.01 16.53
CA GLU A 37 25.17 16.58 15.47
C GLU A 37 24.46 16.23 14.14
N LYS A 38 23.35 15.49 14.20
CA LYS A 38 22.63 15.05 12.99
C LYS A 38 21.90 16.19 12.30
N THR A 39 21.35 17.11 13.10
CA THR A 39 20.70 18.32 12.58
C THR A 39 21.75 19.27 11.98
N GLU A 40 22.91 19.42 12.63
CA GLU A 40 24.03 20.21 12.10
C GLU A 40 24.58 19.61 10.79
N LYS A 41 24.64 18.28 10.69
CA LYS A 41 25.04 17.59 9.46
C LYS A 41 24.08 17.88 8.31
N LEU A 42 22.77 17.81 8.54
CA LEU A 42 21.75 18.18 7.56
C LEU A 42 21.88 19.67 7.17
N LEU A 43 22.02 20.57 8.14
CA LEU A 43 22.19 22.00 7.90
C LEU A 43 23.46 22.31 7.11
N ALA A 44 24.57 21.63 7.40
CA ALA A 44 25.82 21.79 6.65
C ALA A 44 25.62 21.40 5.17
N ALA A 45 24.88 20.34 4.88
CA ALA A 45 24.53 19.96 3.51
C ALA A 45 23.69 21.04 2.83
N VAL A 46 22.62 21.52 3.47
CA VAL A 46 21.73 22.57 2.93
C VAL A 46 22.50 23.86 2.62
N ARG A 47 23.50 24.23 3.45
CA ARG A 47 24.33 25.42 3.29
C ARG A 47 25.48 25.28 2.30
N GLY A 48 25.63 24.09 1.67
CA GLY A 48 26.75 23.79 0.79
C GLY A 48 28.12 23.75 1.54
N GLN A 49 28.11 23.49 2.85
CA GLN A 49 29.31 23.41 3.70
C GLN A 49 29.82 21.96 3.87
N SER A 50 29.02 20.96 3.42
CA SER A 50 29.46 19.57 3.39
C SER A 50 30.45 19.34 2.25
N GLN A 51 31.55 18.65 2.53
CA GLN A 51 32.53 18.25 1.51
C GLN A 51 32.01 17.12 0.61
N ASN A 52 31.15 16.26 1.16
CA ASN A 52 30.51 15.18 0.44
C ASN A 52 29.04 15.02 0.94
N TYR A 53 28.16 15.84 0.40
CA TYR A 53 26.75 15.85 0.81
C TYR A 53 26.05 14.51 0.55
N SER A 54 26.45 13.79 -0.50
CA SER A 54 25.85 12.49 -0.86
C SER A 54 26.07 11.44 0.25
N ASP A 55 27.33 11.30 0.73
CA ASP A 55 27.64 10.36 1.81
C ASP A 55 26.97 10.78 3.12
N ASP A 56 27.01 12.08 3.46
CA ASP A 56 26.41 12.62 4.67
C ASP A 56 24.91 12.37 4.72
N LEU A 57 24.19 12.64 3.63
CA LEU A 57 22.75 12.47 3.56
C LEU A 57 22.33 10.99 3.43
N SER A 58 23.15 10.17 2.76
CA SER A 58 22.97 8.71 2.74
C SER A 58 23.08 8.10 4.13
N GLU A 59 24.06 8.54 4.92
CA GLU A 59 24.23 8.11 6.31
C GLU A 59 23.03 8.52 7.16
N LEU A 60 22.51 9.76 7.03
CA LEU A 60 21.34 10.23 7.75
C LEU A 60 20.09 9.43 7.38
N CYS A 61 19.87 9.15 6.09
CA CYS A 61 18.76 8.28 5.64
C CYS A 61 18.86 6.88 6.24
N SER A 62 20.03 6.25 6.16
CA SER A 62 20.27 4.89 6.67
C SER A 62 20.05 4.81 8.18
N LEU A 63 20.63 5.75 8.92
CA LEU A 63 20.46 5.82 10.38
C LEU A 63 19.00 6.04 10.78
N SER A 64 18.32 6.97 10.11
CA SER A 64 16.91 7.25 10.40
C SER A 64 16.03 6.04 10.12
N HIS A 65 16.28 5.33 9.01
CA HIS A 65 15.56 4.11 8.66
C HIS A 65 15.75 3.00 9.71
N GLU A 66 16.97 2.77 10.18
CA GLU A 66 17.24 1.78 11.23
C GLU A 66 16.53 2.15 12.54
N LEU A 67 16.57 3.42 12.92
CA LEU A 67 15.95 3.85 14.18
C LEU A 67 14.41 3.84 14.12
N MET A 68 13.80 4.04 12.95
CA MET A 68 12.34 3.90 12.78
C MET A 68 11.85 2.46 13.04
N LYS A 69 12.69 1.44 12.86
CA LYS A 69 12.36 0.04 13.12
C LYS A 69 12.33 -0.32 14.61
N ASP A 70 12.80 0.56 15.48
CA ASP A 70 12.78 0.28 16.93
C ASP A 70 11.36 0.46 17.49
N VAL A 71 10.65 -0.64 17.63
CA VAL A 71 9.28 -0.70 18.18
C VAL A 71 9.15 -0.20 19.63
N ARG A 72 10.28 0.06 20.31
CA ARG A 72 10.27 0.63 21.68
C ARG A 72 10.17 2.15 21.67
N LEU A 73 10.35 2.78 20.51
CA LEU A 73 10.20 4.23 20.38
C LEU A 73 8.72 4.62 20.49
N ASP A 74 8.47 5.66 21.26
CA ASP A 74 7.15 6.27 21.26
C ASP A 74 6.83 6.93 19.89
N PRO A 75 5.55 7.14 19.56
CA PRO A 75 5.16 7.71 18.26
C PRO A 75 5.84 9.05 17.94
N THR A 76 6.15 9.87 18.95
CA THR A 76 6.80 11.16 18.76
C THR A 76 8.26 10.97 18.30
N HIS A 77 8.99 10.06 18.91
CA HIS A 77 10.35 9.72 18.47
C HIS A 77 10.36 9.12 17.08
N CYS A 78 9.44 8.21 16.78
CA CYS A 78 9.29 7.65 15.44
C CYS A 78 9.05 8.75 14.40
N LEU A 79 8.15 9.70 14.69
CA LEU A 79 7.88 10.84 13.81
C LEU A 79 9.12 11.69 13.54
N LEU A 80 10.00 11.88 14.53
CA LEU A 80 11.25 12.64 14.35
C LEU A 80 12.21 11.97 13.37
N TRP A 81 12.39 10.64 13.48
CA TRP A 81 13.24 9.90 12.57
C TRP A 81 12.65 9.84 11.16
N ARG A 82 11.34 9.68 11.03
CA ARG A 82 10.64 9.77 9.76
C ARG A 82 10.84 11.14 9.10
N SER A 83 10.76 12.21 9.89
CA SER A 83 11.00 13.56 9.42
C SER A 83 12.45 13.78 8.99
N LEU A 84 13.45 13.30 9.76
CA LEU A 84 14.86 13.40 9.37
C LEU A 84 15.16 12.61 8.09
N TYR A 85 14.58 11.42 7.93
CA TYR A 85 14.69 10.64 6.70
C TYR A 85 14.18 11.42 5.50
N SER A 86 12.94 11.95 5.60
CA SER A 86 12.29 12.66 4.50
C SER A 86 13.06 13.92 4.09
N ASP A 87 13.54 14.71 5.06
CA ASP A 87 14.31 15.92 4.77
C ASP A 87 15.68 15.59 4.18
N SER A 88 16.34 14.56 4.68
CA SER A 88 17.65 14.13 4.13
C SER A 88 17.50 13.66 2.68
N ALA A 89 16.49 12.88 2.38
CA ALA A 89 16.21 12.41 1.03
C ALA A 89 15.83 13.56 0.08
N LEU A 90 15.03 14.52 0.55
CA LEU A 90 14.64 15.71 -0.23
C LEU A 90 15.83 16.62 -0.48
N VAL A 91 16.59 16.98 0.55
CA VAL A 91 17.78 17.83 0.43
C VAL A 91 18.80 17.21 -0.52
N TRP A 92 19.00 15.90 -0.43
CA TRP A 92 19.88 15.19 -1.36
C TRP A 92 19.43 15.36 -2.82
N SER A 93 18.16 15.13 -3.11
CA SER A 93 17.64 15.26 -4.48
C SER A 93 17.64 16.72 -4.98
N LEU A 94 17.43 17.70 -4.09
CA LEU A 94 17.55 19.12 -4.44
C LEU A 94 19.01 19.52 -4.75
N LEU A 95 20.00 19.00 -3.99
CA LEU A 95 21.41 19.22 -4.26
C LEU A 95 21.87 18.54 -5.55
N ASP A 96 21.36 17.34 -5.84
CA ASP A 96 21.58 16.67 -7.13
C ASP A 96 21.12 17.55 -8.29
N ILE A 97 19.96 18.21 -8.18
CA ILE A 97 19.46 19.15 -9.18
C ILE A 97 20.41 20.36 -9.35
N VAL A 98 20.89 20.93 -8.23
CA VAL A 98 21.77 22.11 -8.26
C VAL A 98 23.11 21.77 -8.91
N HIS A 99 23.68 20.62 -8.58
CA HIS A 99 25.04 20.22 -9.01
C HIS A 99 25.06 19.37 -10.30
N ALA A 100 23.90 19.02 -10.87
CA ALA A 100 23.83 18.13 -12.04
C ALA A 100 24.72 18.61 -13.22
N ARG A 101 24.79 19.92 -13.47
CA ARG A 101 25.64 20.51 -14.54
C ARG A 101 27.12 20.37 -14.26
N GLU A 102 27.52 20.46 -13.00
CA GLU A 102 28.91 20.35 -12.59
C GLU A 102 29.41 18.91 -12.65
N LEU A 103 28.49 17.96 -12.45
CA LEU A 103 28.78 16.53 -12.44
C LEU A 103 28.64 15.87 -13.82
N ASP A 104 28.31 16.64 -14.86
CA ASP A 104 28.05 16.15 -16.24
C ASP A 104 26.92 15.07 -16.32
N ASN A 105 25.96 15.11 -15.39
CA ASN A 105 24.90 14.12 -15.24
C ASN A 105 23.54 14.56 -15.84
N VAL A 106 23.51 15.67 -16.59
CA VAL A 106 22.26 16.28 -17.08
C VAL A 106 21.46 15.33 -17.99
N GLU A 107 22.16 14.50 -18.77
CA GLU A 107 21.57 13.57 -19.74
C GLU A 107 21.53 12.12 -19.23
N ASP A 108 21.90 11.87 -17.97
CA ASP A 108 21.88 10.51 -17.38
C ASP A 108 20.51 10.17 -16.77
N ASP A 109 19.72 9.37 -17.47
CA ASP A 109 18.42 8.87 -17.02
C ASP A 109 18.50 8.17 -15.66
N GLU A 110 19.53 7.37 -15.41
CA GLU A 110 19.67 6.60 -14.17
C GLU A 110 19.97 7.50 -12.97
N TYR A 111 20.71 8.58 -13.18
CA TYR A 111 20.93 9.60 -12.16
C TYR A 111 19.60 10.24 -11.71
N TRP A 112 18.75 10.61 -12.66
CA TRP A 112 17.46 11.23 -12.37
C TRP A 112 16.45 10.25 -11.78
N LYS A 113 16.43 9.02 -12.28
CA LYS A 113 15.62 7.95 -11.68
C LYS A 113 16.03 7.67 -10.23
N ALA A 114 17.34 7.69 -9.92
CA ALA A 114 17.81 7.53 -8.55
C ALA A 114 17.29 8.63 -7.62
N SER A 115 17.25 9.89 -8.10
CA SER A 115 16.65 11.01 -7.35
C SER A 115 15.15 10.84 -7.15
N VAL A 116 14.40 10.47 -8.18
CA VAL A 116 12.95 10.19 -8.08
C VAL A 116 12.69 9.04 -7.11
N LYS A 117 13.42 7.94 -7.21
CA LYS A 117 13.33 6.78 -6.30
C LYS A 117 13.58 7.16 -4.85
N ARG A 118 14.55 8.03 -4.60
CA ARG A 118 14.87 8.53 -3.24
C ARG A 118 13.70 9.33 -2.67
N LEU A 119 13.08 10.18 -3.48
CA LEU A 119 11.89 10.96 -3.12
C LEU A 119 10.67 10.07 -2.87
N ASP A 120 10.45 9.05 -3.70
CA ASP A 120 9.40 8.05 -3.45
C ASP A 120 9.64 7.30 -2.14
N ASN A 121 10.87 6.90 -1.84
CA ASN A 121 11.20 6.27 -0.57
C ASN A 121 10.87 7.17 0.64
N ALA A 122 11.03 8.49 0.50
CA ALA A 122 10.62 9.43 1.56
C ALA A 122 9.10 9.41 1.79
N ILE A 123 8.30 9.23 0.73
CA ILE A 123 6.85 9.07 0.84
C ILE A 123 6.49 7.69 1.43
N ILE A 124 7.04 6.60 0.86
CA ILE A 124 6.68 5.22 1.19
C ILE A 124 7.12 4.84 2.60
N ILE A 125 8.41 5.07 2.92
CA ILE A 125 9.04 4.61 4.16
C ILE A 125 8.70 5.57 5.31
N ALA A 126 8.83 6.87 5.06
CA ALA A 126 8.70 7.88 6.11
C ALA A 126 7.33 8.59 6.13
N GLY A 127 6.55 8.53 5.03
CA GLY A 127 5.25 9.18 4.91
C GLY A 127 5.35 10.69 4.71
N ALA A 128 6.53 11.23 4.35
CA ALA A 128 6.78 12.65 4.09
C ALA A 128 6.22 13.59 5.17
N PRO A 129 6.51 13.39 6.48
CA PRO A 129 5.94 14.20 7.55
C PRO A 129 6.50 15.62 7.54
N GLY A 130 5.66 16.60 7.86
CA GLY A 130 5.98 18.02 7.90
C GLY A 130 4.97 18.83 7.10
N GLU A 131 4.85 20.11 7.43
CA GLU A 131 3.95 21.02 6.72
C GLU A 131 4.41 21.14 5.26
N SER A 132 3.49 20.89 4.31
CA SER A 132 3.72 20.93 2.85
C SER A 132 4.89 20.07 2.35
N ARG A 133 5.42 19.14 3.17
CA ARG A 133 6.59 18.34 2.79
C ARG A 133 6.26 17.35 1.66
N LEU A 134 5.09 16.73 1.71
CA LEU A 134 4.62 15.85 0.64
C LEU A 134 4.48 16.61 -0.68
N ASP A 135 3.87 17.80 -0.65
CA ASP A 135 3.66 18.63 -1.85
C ASP A 135 5.00 19.05 -2.47
N LEU A 136 5.99 19.43 -1.64
CA LEU A 136 7.32 19.80 -2.12
C LEU A 136 8.05 18.60 -2.75
N ILE A 137 7.92 17.41 -2.17
CA ILE A 137 8.48 16.19 -2.75
C ILE A 137 7.83 15.88 -4.09
N LEU A 138 6.50 15.93 -4.19
CA LEU A 138 5.77 15.66 -5.42
C LEU A 138 6.08 16.69 -6.52
N ASP A 139 6.12 17.99 -6.18
CA ASP A 139 6.54 19.05 -7.13
C ASP A 139 7.99 18.84 -7.63
N THR A 140 8.88 18.41 -6.75
CA THR A 140 10.27 18.10 -7.13
C THR A 140 10.34 16.93 -8.09
N ILE A 141 9.58 15.84 -7.83
CA ILE A 141 9.48 14.69 -8.73
C ILE A 141 8.96 15.13 -10.12
N GLU A 142 7.83 15.85 -10.15
CA GLU A 142 7.22 16.32 -11.40
C GLU A 142 8.19 17.17 -12.22
N ARG A 143 8.94 18.06 -11.58
CA ARG A 143 9.95 18.90 -12.25
C ARG A 143 11.13 18.10 -12.80
N ILE A 144 11.63 17.10 -12.04
CA ILE A 144 12.68 16.19 -12.55
C ILE A 144 12.14 15.42 -13.75
N GLN A 145 10.95 14.84 -13.65
CA GLN A 145 10.35 14.07 -14.73
C GLN A 145 10.12 14.92 -15.98
N SER A 146 9.58 16.14 -15.82
CA SER A 146 9.33 17.04 -16.93
C SER A 146 10.61 17.51 -17.64
N ALA A 147 11.70 17.71 -16.91
CA ALA A 147 12.95 18.23 -17.45
C ALA A 147 13.88 17.13 -18.00
N HIS A 148 13.93 15.97 -17.38
CA HIS A 148 14.98 14.96 -17.62
C HIS A 148 14.44 13.54 -17.93
N LEU A 149 13.20 13.23 -17.55
CA LEU A 149 12.62 11.91 -17.75
C LEU A 149 11.28 11.99 -18.53
N PRO A 150 11.25 12.63 -19.71
CA PRO A 150 10.01 12.76 -20.46
C PRO A 150 9.46 11.37 -20.81
N LEU A 151 8.14 11.24 -20.81
CA LEU A 151 7.48 10.03 -21.29
C LEU A 151 7.84 9.79 -22.75
N THR A 152 8.29 8.58 -23.05
CA THR A 152 8.51 8.18 -24.45
C THR A 152 7.18 8.19 -25.20
N THR A 153 7.17 8.69 -26.42
CA THR A 153 5.97 8.89 -27.25
C THR A 153 5.22 7.58 -27.58
N THR A 154 5.83 6.42 -27.30
CA THR A 154 5.27 5.09 -27.58
C THR A 154 4.77 4.46 -26.27
N LEU A 155 3.70 5.01 -25.71
CA LEU A 155 3.01 4.33 -24.61
C LEU A 155 2.35 3.04 -25.14
N CYS A 156 2.52 1.95 -24.41
CA CYS A 156 1.87 0.68 -24.76
C CYS A 156 0.37 0.79 -24.46
N HIS A 157 -0.46 0.72 -25.48
CA HIS A 157 -1.92 0.80 -25.38
C HIS A 157 -2.59 -0.51 -24.92
N THR A 158 -1.86 -1.36 -24.20
CA THR A 158 -2.44 -2.60 -23.67
C THR A 158 -3.49 -2.25 -22.61
N ILE A 159 -4.66 -2.86 -22.75
CA ILE A 159 -5.79 -2.72 -21.81
C ILE A 159 -6.13 -4.11 -21.30
N ILE A 160 -6.31 -4.25 -19.97
CA ILE A 160 -6.85 -5.45 -19.37
C ILE A 160 -8.29 -5.62 -19.85
N PRO A 161 -8.64 -6.73 -20.52
CA PRO A 161 -9.98 -6.91 -21.05
C PRO A 161 -11.00 -6.99 -19.92
N HIS A 162 -12.14 -6.34 -20.11
CA HIS A 162 -13.28 -6.53 -19.21
C HIS A 162 -13.72 -7.99 -19.25
N ILE A 163 -13.82 -8.61 -18.08
CA ILE A 163 -14.29 -9.99 -17.97
C ILE A 163 -15.82 -9.96 -17.96
N PRO A 164 -16.50 -10.53 -18.98
CA PRO A 164 -17.96 -10.54 -19.04
C PRO A 164 -18.56 -11.12 -17.76
N LYS A 165 -19.64 -10.53 -17.29
CA LYS A 165 -20.40 -11.10 -16.19
C LYS A 165 -21.08 -12.38 -16.69
N GLU A 166 -20.91 -13.47 -15.95
CA GLU A 166 -21.75 -14.64 -16.17
C GLU A 166 -23.20 -14.25 -15.79
N GLU A 167 -24.14 -14.40 -16.70
CA GLU A 167 -25.55 -14.01 -16.49
C GLU A 167 -26.24 -14.74 -15.33
N ASN A 168 -25.64 -15.81 -14.81
CA ASN A 168 -26.19 -16.67 -13.76
C ASN A 168 -25.56 -16.43 -12.38
N HIS A 169 -25.56 -15.18 -11.88
CA HIS A 169 -25.13 -14.88 -10.51
C HIS A 169 -25.97 -15.52 -9.38
N LEU A 170 -27.08 -16.16 -9.69
CA LEU A 170 -27.92 -16.82 -8.70
C LEU A 170 -27.33 -18.14 -8.20
N ASP A 171 -26.42 -18.76 -8.95
CA ASP A 171 -25.74 -20.01 -8.61
C ASP A 171 -24.23 -19.79 -8.41
N ALA A 172 -23.82 -18.68 -7.77
CA ALA A 172 -22.43 -18.50 -7.40
C ALA A 172 -21.98 -19.72 -6.59
N VAL A 173 -21.06 -20.51 -7.17
CA VAL A 173 -20.49 -21.67 -6.49
C VAL A 173 -19.82 -21.17 -5.21
N LEU A 174 -20.45 -21.46 -4.07
CA LEU A 174 -19.90 -21.11 -2.78
C LEU A 174 -18.58 -21.85 -2.57
N LEU A 175 -17.65 -21.23 -1.88
CA LEU A 175 -16.42 -21.89 -1.44
C LEU A 175 -16.77 -23.07 -0.51
N PRO A 176 -16.00 -24.17 -0.54
CA PRO A 176 -16.18 -25.28 0.40
C PRO A 176 -16.16 -24.85 1.87
N SER A 177 -15.49 -23.73 2.17
CA SER A 177 -15.34 -23.13 3.48
C SER A 177 -16.49 -22.22 3.91
N ALA A 178 -17.54 -22.05 3.09
CA ALA A 178 -18.65 -21.15 3.37
C ALA A 178 -19.99 -21.77 2.94
N THR A 179 -21.04 -21.55 3.73
CA THR A 179 -22.39 -22.09 3.45
C THR A 179 -23.39 -21.00 3.03
N HIS A 180 -23.00 -19.73 3.14
CA HIS A 180 -23.88 -18.62 2.83
C HIS A 180 -23.27 -17.69 1.78
N PRO A 181 -24.06 -17.10 0.87
CA PRO A 181 -23.59 -15.98 0.08
C PRO A 181 -23.52 -14.70 0.93
N VAL A 182 -22.60 -13.79 0.60
CA VAL A 182 -22.62 -12.45 1.18
C VAL A 182 -23.90 -11.73 0.72
N PRO A 183 -24.71 -11.13 1.63
CA PRO A 183 -25.92 -10.43 1.27
C PRO A 183 -25.70 -9.32 0.25
N VAL A 184 -26.52 -9.25 -0.78
CA VAL A 184 -26.52 -8.19 -1.79
C VAL A 184 -27.70 -7.26 -1.55
N LEU A 185 -27.44 -5.97 -1.38
CA LEU A 185 -28.49 -4.98 -1.27
C LEU A 185 -28.93 -4.52 -2.68
N SER A 186 -30.21 -4.48 -2.92
CA SER A 186 -30.78 -4.08 -4.22
C SER A 186 -30.55 -2.61 -4.56
N ARG A 187 -30.24 -1.79 -3.57
CA ARG A 187 -29.91 -0.35 -3.71
C ARG A 187 -29.06 0.10 -2.53
N PRO A 188 -28.24 1.14 -2.69
CA PRO A 188 -27.51 1.76 -1.59
C PRO A 188 -28.47 2.20 -0.48
N PRO A 189 -28.19 1.89 0.81
CA PRO A 189 -29.02 2.34 1.92
C PRO A 189 -28.86 3.85 2.13
N SER A 190 -29.87 4.50 2.72
CA SER A 190 -29.69 5.85 3.21
C SER A 190 -28.66 5.87 4.36
N ILE A 191 -28.02 7.01 4.63
CA ILE A 191 -27.07 7.18 5.75
C ILE A 191 -27.70 6.73 7.08
N SER A 192 -28.96 7.12 7.33
CA SER A 192 -29.68 6.72 8.56
C SER A 192 -29.88 5.20 8.63
N ALA A 193 -30.27 4.56 7.52
CA ALA A 193 -30.42 3.10 7.46
C ALA A 193 -29.09 2.36 7.59
N PHE A 194 -28.02 2.89 7.02
CA PHE A 194 -26.67 2.37 7.18
C PHE A 194 -26.27 2.37 8.66
N ARG A 195 -26.36 3.52 9.34
CA ARG A 195 -26.01 3.65 10.75
C ARG A 195 -26.84 2.76 11.68
N SER A 196 -28.14 2.62 11.42
CA SER A 196 -29.05 1.95 12.35
C SER A 196 -29.24 0.46 12.09
N ARG A 197 -28.94 -0.03 10.87
CA ARG A 197 -29.30 -1.39 10.47
C ARG A 197 -28.18 -2.12 9.72
N PHE A 198 -27.52 -1.47 8.77
CA PHE A 198 -26.59 -2.16 7.86
C PHE A 198 -25.12 -2.09 8.30
N GLY A 199 -24.74 -1.16 9.19
CA GLY A 199 -23.35 -1.00 9.65
C GLY A 199 -22.82 -2.12 10.56
N SER A 200 -23.61 -3.15 10.89
CA SER A 200 -23.22 -4.22 11.81
C SER A 200 -22.86 -5.55 11.15
N ALA A 201 -23.09 -5.71 9.85
CA ALA A 201 -22.84 -6.96 9.12
C ALA A 201 -22.41 -6.69 7.68
N PRO A 202 -21.66 -7.64 7.05
CA PRO A 202 -21.23 -7.49 5.66
C PRO A 202 -22.39 -7.45 4.66
N PHE A 203 -22.19 -6.68 3.59
CA PHE A 203 -23.05 -6.65 2.42
C PHE A 203 -22.31 -6.17 1.17
N ILE A 204 -22.88 -6.48 0.01
CA ILE A 204 -22.38 -6.02 -1.29
C ILE A 204 -23.37 -5.04 -1.93
N LEU A 205 -22.85 -3.98 -2.50
CA LEU A 205 -23.52 -3.08 -3.43
C LEU A 205 -22.98 -3.38 -4.84
N ARG A 206 -23.78 -4.03 -5.67
CA ARG A 206 -23.39 -4.37 -7.03
C ARG A 206 -23.29 -3.10 -7.88
N GLN A 207 -22.22 -2.99 -8.66
CA GLN A 207 -21.97 -1.89 -9.61
C GLN A 207 -22.00 -0.48 -8.97
N TYR A 208 -21.75 -0.38 -7.68
CA TYR A 208 -21.75 0.91 -6.99
C TYR A 208 -20.72 1.88 -7.56
N ALA A 209 -19.55 1.39 -7.93
CA ALA A 209 -18.44 2.16 -8.47
C ALA A 209 -18.42 2.22 -10.01
N ALA A 210 -19.47 1.74 -10.71
CA ALA A 210 -19.49 1.68 -12.18
C ALA A 210 -19.31 3.04 -12.86
N ASP A 211 -19.61 4.14 -12.15
CA ASP A 211 -19.48 5.50 -12.63
C ASP A 211 -18.19 6.21 -12.16
N TRP A 212 -17.30 5.51 -11.51
CA TRP A 212 -16.01 6.10 -11.13
C TRP A 212 -15.16 6.41 -12.37
N PRO A 213 -14.41 7.53 -12.39
CA PRO A 213 -13.48 7.83 -13.48
C PRO A 213 -12.49 6.69 -13.78
N ALA A 214 -12.04 5.98 -12.71
CA ALA A 214 -11.18 4.80 -12.82
C ALA A 214 -11.74 3.68 -13.74
N MET A 215 -13.05 3.65 -13.93
CA MET A 215 -13.76 2.64 -14.75
C MET A 215 -14.26 3.18 -16.08
N LYS A 216 -14.11 4.46 -16.34
CA LYS A 216 -14.64 5.13 -17.55
C LYS A 216 -13.54 5.87 -18.32
N GLU A 217 -13.40 7.16 -18.11
CA GLU A 217 -12.50 8.01 -18.89
C GLU A 217 -11.03 7.93 -18.47
N ARG A 218 -10.74 7.49 -17.24
CA ARG A 218 -9.41 7.34 -16.65
C ARG A 218 -9.13 5.89 -16.30
N LEU A 219 -9.28 5.01 -17.28
CA LEU A 219 -9.29 3.56 -17.09
C LEU A 219 -8.04 3.03 -16.37
N TRP A 220 -8.20 2.49 -15.17
CA TRP A 220 -7.12 1.78 -14.46
C TRP A 220 -6.74 0.46 -15.14
N ALA A 221 -7.60 -0.08 -15.99
CA ALA A 221 -7.28 -1.19 -16.88
C ALA A 221 -6.29 -0.82 -18.01
N SER A 222 -5.97 0.46 -18.20
CA SER A 222 -5.04 0.94 -19.24
C SER A 222 -3.64 1.13 -18.69
N LYS A 223 -2.68 0.35 -19.21
CA LYS A 223 -1.26 0.51 -18.89
C LYS A 223 -0.76 1.92 -19.21
N ALA A 224 -1.10 2.44 -20.39
CA ALA A 224 -0.70 3.79 -20.84
C ALA A 224 -1.19 4.87 -19.87
N TYR A 225 -2.43 4.76 -19.38
CA TYR A 225 -2.96 5.70 -18.38
C TYR A 225 -2.14 5.64 -17.08
N LEU A 226 -1.94 4.46 -16.52
CA LEU A 226 -1.20 4.28 -15.27
C LEU A 226 0.26 4.75 -15.37
N GLN A 227 0.92 4.54 -16.52
CA GLN A 227 2.26 5.07 -16.79
C GLN A 227 2.24 6.61 -16.88
N SER A 228 1.24 7.18 -17.58
CA SER A 228 1.15 8.62 -17.76
C SER A 228 0.92 9.39 -16.46
N VAL A 229 0.17 8.80 -15.52
CA VAL A 229 -0.10 9.40 -14.21
C VAL A 229 1.14 9.36 -13.30
N ALA A 230 1.88 8.28 -13.35
CA ALA A 230 3.05 8.10 -12.50
C ALA A 230 4.28 8.87 -13.02
N GLY A 231 4.49 8.91 -14.33
CA GLY A 231 5.75 9.34 -14.92
C GLY A 231 6.88 8.32 -14.69
N ARG A 232 8.05 8.58 -15.27
CA ARG A 232 9.20 7.65 -15.23
C ARG A 232 9.97 7.71 -13.90
N GLY A 233 10.60 6.59 -13.54
CA GLY A 233 11.51 6.49 -12.39
C GLY A 233 10.81 6.31 -11.03
N ARG A 234 9.47 6.19 -10.99
CA ARG A 234 8.72 5.96 -9.76
C ARG A 234 8.88 4.51 -9.28
N VAL A 235 8.85 4.30 -7.97
CA VAL A 235 8.92 2.97 -7.36
C VAL A 235 7.73 2.72 -6.44
N VAL A 236 7.37 1.44 -6.27
CA VAL A 236 6.30 1.00 -5.38
C VAL A 236 6.76 -0.20 -4.53
N PRO A 237 6.23 -0.35 -3.30
CA PRO A 237 6.51 -1.52 -2.47
C PRO A 237 5.69 -2.71 -2.97
N VAL A 238 6.35 -3.80 -3.31
CA VAL A 238 5.72 -5.01 -3.84
C VAL A 238 6.09 -6.21 -2.99
N GLU A 239 5.10 -6.95 -2.56
CA GLU A 239 5.25 -8.25 -1.93
C GLU A 239 5.58 -9.29 -2.99
N ILE A 240 6.56 -10.13 -2.69
CA ILE A 240 7.04 -11.20 -3.57
C ILE A 240 6.91 -12.52 -2.81
N GLY A 241 6.26 -13.50 -3.43
CA GLY A 241 5.96 -14.78 -2.83
C GLY A 241 4.48 -15.11 -2.91
N ARG A 242 4.09 -16.27 -2.39
CA ARG A 242 2.70 -16.73 -2.45
C ARG A 242 1.79 -15.91 -1.53
N ASP A 243 2.18 -15.78 -0.28
CA ASP A 243 1.55 -14.93 0.74
C ASP A 243 2.51 -14.76 1.94
N TYR A 244 2.23 -13.79 2.81
CA TYR A 244 3.10 -13.41 3.93
C TYR A 244 3.22 -14.45 5.08
N ARG A 245 2.55 -15.60 4.98
CA ARG A 245 2.70 -16.74 5.90
C ARG A 245 3.84 -17.67 5.48
N THR A 246 4.34 -17.57 4.25
CA THR A 246 5.37 -18.45 3.69
C THR A 246 6.77 -17.91 3.96
N ASP A 247 7.76 -18.82 4.05
CA ASP A 247 9.15 -18.45 4.36
C ASP A 247 9.87 -17.76 3.18
N ASP A 248 9.32 -17.84 1.97
CA ASP A 248 9.82 -17.21 0.74
C ASP A 248 9.26 -15.81 0.50
N TRP A 249 8.36 -15.35 1.37
CA TRP A 249 7.82 -14.01 1.26
C TRP A 249 8.87 -12.93 1.57
N THR A 250 8.89 -11.89 0.73
CA THR A 250 9.73 -10.71 0.91
C THR A 250 9.03 -9.48 0.33
N GLN A 251 9.47 -8.29 0.74
CA GLN A 251 8.99 -7.03 0.20
C GLN A 251 10.14 -6.29 -0.48
N ARG A 252 9.92 -5.76 -1.68
CA ARG A 252 10.91 -5.00 -2.44
C ARG A 252 10.31 -3.75 -3.06
N MET A 253 11.14 -2.70 -3.16
CA MET A 253 10.84 -1.55 -4.01
C MET A 253 11.12 -1.93 -5.46
N ILE A 254 10.09 -1.89 -6.32
CA ILE A 254 10.17 -2.20 -7.75
C ILE A 254 9.79 -0.95 -8.52
N GLU A 255 10.42 -0.71 -9.68
CA GLU A 255 10.01 0.35 -10.58
C GLU A 255 8.55 0.13 -11.01
N TRP A 256 7.77 1.21 -11.03
CA TRP A 256 6.36 1.15 -11.40
C TRP A 256 6.16 0.59 -12.81
N ASP A 257 7.01 1.01 -13.76
CA ASP A 257 6.97 0.51 -15.12
C ASP A 257 7.24 -0.98 -15.20
N ASP A 258 8.24 -1.50 -14.47
CA ASP A 258 8.55 -2.95 -14.41
C ASP A 258 7.40 -3.74 -13.76
N PHE A 259 6.74 -3.17 -12.74
CA PHE A 259 5.58 -3.80 -12.14
C PHE A 259 4.39 -3.85 -13.08
N LEU A 260 4.13 -2.78 -13.84
CA LEU A 260 3.11 -2.78 -14.87
C LEU A 260 3.45 -3.73 -16.02
N ASP A 261 4.71 -3.78 -16.46
CA ASP A 261 5.17 -4.72 -17.49
C ASP A 261 4.90 -6.16 -17.07
N TYR A 262 5.23 -6.50 -15.84
CA TYR A 262 4.93 -7.81 -15.26
C TYR A 262 3.43 -8.12 -15.26
N LEU A 263 2.57 -7.19 -14.82
CA LEU A 263 1.12 -7.42 -14.78
C LEU A 263 0.53 -7.59 -16.18
N PHE A 264 0.90 -6.71 -17.12
CA PHE A 264 0.29 -6.67 -18.44
C PHE A 264 0.86 -7.74 -19.40
N ALA A 265 2.07 -8.25 -19.18
CA ALA A 265 2.59 -9.43 -19.90
C ALA A 265 1.71 -10.67 -19.67
N ASN A 266 1.11 -10.80 -18.49
CA ASN A 266 0.20 -11.89 -18.17
C ASN A 266 -1.14 -11.82 -18.93
N VAL A 267 -1.57 -10.63 -19.38
CA VAL A 267 -2.78 -10.48 -20.23
C VAL A 267 -2.58 -11.18 -21.58
N GLU A 268 -1.38 -11.09 -22.14
CA GLU A 268 -1.05 -11.70 -23.44
C GLU A 268 -0.90 -13.22 -23.31
N ALA A 269 -0.27 -13.69 -22.23
CA ALA A 269 -0.10 -15.12 -21.95
C ALA A 269 -1.44 -15.84 -21.71
N ASP A 270 -2.39 -15.23 -21.03
CA ASP A 270 -3.72 -15.80 -20.80
C ASP A 270 -4.55 -15.92 -22.09
N ARG A 271 -4.25 -15.12 -23.12
CA ARG A 271 -4.90 -15.19 -24.44
C ARG A 271 -4.38 -16.35 -25.30
N GLU A 272 -3.14 -16.78 -25.08
CA GLU A 272 -2.49 -17.86 -25.84
C GLU A 272 -2.59 -19.24 -25.16
N ALA A 273 -3.17 -19.32 -23.97
CA ALA A 273 -3.01 -20.49 -23.11
C ALA A 273 -3.97 -21.64 -23.38
N ASP A 274 -3.43 -22.61 -24.10
CA ASP A 274 -3.65 -24.05 -23.78
C ASP A 274 -2.65 -24.57 -22.70
N ASN A 275 -1.86 -23.69 -22.08
CA ASN A 275 -0.76 -24.03 -21.16
C ASN A 275 -0.94 -23.42 -19.75
N ARG A 276 -2.03 -23.80 -19.05
CA ARG A 276 -2.29 -23.39 -17.65
C ARG A 276 -1.30 -23.94 -16.59
N GLN A 277 -0.16 -24.50 -16.97
CA GLN A 277 0.80 -25.12 -16.04
C GLN A 277 2.12 -24.37 -15.86
N GLN A 278 2.34 -23.23 -16.51
CA GLN A 278 3.46 -22.38 -16.12
C GLN A 278 3.01 -21.43 -15.01
N ALA A 279 2.90 -21.98 -13.80
CA ALA A 279 2.78 -21.18 -12.57
C ALA A 279 3.83 -20.07 -12.61
N LEU A 280 3.41 -18.82 -12.46
CA LEU A 280 4.30 -17.69 -12.28
C LEU A 280 5.35 -18.09 -11.23
N LYS A 281 6.62 -18.14 -11.61
CA LYS A 281 7.72 -18.49 -10.70
C LYS A 281 7.78 -17.58 -9.48
N GLU A 282 7.16 -16.41 -9.56
CA GLU A 282 7.20 -15.36 -8.55
C GLU A 282 5.93 -14.52 -8.65
N VAL A 283 5.08 -14.56 -7.62
CA VAL A 283 3.89 -13.70 -7.53
C VAL A 283 4.33 -12.34 -6.98
N ARG A 284 3.93 -11.25 -7.66
CA ARG A 284 4.20 -9.87 -7.27
C ARG A 284 2.88 -9.17 -6.94
N TYR A 285 2.75 -8.70 -5.72
CA TYR A 285 1.52 -8.10 -5.22
C TYR A 285 1.80 -6.76 -4.54
N LEU A 286 1.28 -5.67 -5.11
CA LEU A 286 1.22 -4.40 -4.42
C LEU A 286 0.03 -4.47 -3.46
N ALA A 287 0.32 -4.72 -2.19
CA ALA A 287 -0.66 -4.93 -1.14
C ALA A 287 -0.70 -3.75 -0.17
N GLN A 288 -1.90 -3.33 0.21
CA GLN A 288 -2.15 -2.36 1.29
C GLN A 288 -1.29 -1.09 1.20
N HIS A 289 -1.18 -0.51 0.00
CA HIS A 289 -0.38 0.68 -0.23
C HIS A 289 -1.25 1.90 -0.55
N ASP A 290 -0.98 3.02 0.12
CA ASP A 290 -1.61 4.31 -0.18
C ASP A 290 -0.97 4.93 -1.43
N LEU A 291 -1.38 4.42 -2.59
CA LEU A 291 -0.88 4.86 -3.88
C LEU A 291 -1.27 6.32 -4.19
N PHE A 292 -2.31 6.81 -3.53
CA PHE A 292 -2.83 8.18 -3.74
C PHE A 292 -1.90 9.26 -3.19
N LYS A 293 -1.08 8.92 -2.20
CA LYS A 293 -0.01 9.81 -1.73
C LYS A 293 1.12 9.96 -2.72
N GLN A 294 1.41 8.89 -3.49
CA GLN A 294 2.46 8.93 -4.51
C GLN A 294 1.95 9.49 -5.83
N PHE A 295 0.76 9.09 -6.26
CA PHE A 295 0.17 9.44 -7.54
C PHE A 295 -1.14 10.18 -7.30
N ALA A 296 -1.02 11.45 -6.90
CA ALA A 296 -2.16 12.27 -6.45
C ALA A 296 -3.32 12.34 -7.48
N ALA A 297 -3.01 12.27 -8.78
CA ALA A 297 -4.03 12.26 -9.82
C ALA A 297 -4.97 11.04 -9.74
N LEU A 298 -4.50 9.88 -9.26
CA LEU A 298 -5.36 8.70 -9.07
C LEU A 298 -6.43 8.91 -7.98
N ARG A 299 -6.22 9.88 -7.07
CA ARG A 299 -7.21 10.20 -6.04
C ARG A 299 -8.52 10.74 -6.63
N GLU A 300 -8.44 11.45 -7.76
CA GLU A 300 -9.59 11.96 -8.49
C GLU A 300 -10.35 10.88 -9.26
N ASP A 301 -9.76 9.70 -9.44
CA ASP A 301 -10.37 8.58 -10.16
C ASP A 301 -11.32 7.77 -9.28
N VAL A 302 -11.27 7.98 -7.97
CA VAL A 302 -12.01 7.24 -6.95
C VAL A 302 -12.97 8.14 -6.22
N VAL A 303 -14.24 7.75 -6.16
CA VAL A 303 -15.26 8.48 -5.40
C VAL A 303 -15.44 7.86 -4.02
N VAL A 304 -15.09 8.61 -2.98
CA VAL A 304 -15.27 8.19 -1.58
C VAL A 304 -16.75 8.25 -1.23
N PRO A 305 -17.37 7.15 -0.76
CA PRO A 305 -18.78 7.15 -0.39
C PRO A 305 -19.01 7.92 0.93
N ASP A 306 -20.09 8.68 1.03
CA ASP A 306 -20.45 9.44 2.24
C ASP A 306 -20.58 8.58 3.51
N TYR A 307 -20.71 7.27 3.34
CA TYR A 307 -20.78 6.32 4.46
C TYR A 307 -19.54 6.35 5.36
N VAL A 308 -18.37 6.62 4.82
CA VAL A 308 -17.11 6.65 5.59
C VAL A 308 -17.09 7.78 6.63
N TYR A 309 -17.89 8.83 6.43
CA TYR A 309 -17.99 9.97 7.33
C TYR A 309 -19.12 9.85 8.37
N THR A 310 -19.71 8.65 8.51
CA THR A 310 -20.90 8.46 9.37
C THR A 310 -20.61 8.31 10.85
N CYS A 311 -19.36 8.28 11.29
CA CYS A 311 -18.96 8.10 12.69
C CYS A 311 -19.73 6.94 13.35
N LEU A 312 -19.57 5.73 12.84
CA LEU A 312 -20.19 4.53 13.41
C LEU A 312 -19.64 4.27 14.83
N PRO A 313 -20.49 3.83 15.78
CA PRO A 313 -20.02 3.46 17.10
C PRO A 313 -19.21 2.16 17.06
N PRO A 314 -18.37 1.89 18.09
CA PRO A 314 -17.74 0.59 18.24
C PRO A 314 -18.80 -0.53 18.21
N PRO A 315 -18.61 -1.57 17.38
CA PRO A 315 -19.52 -2.73 17.40
C PRO A 315 -19.45 -3.44 18.74
N GLU A 316 -20.56 -4.07 19.16
CA GLU A 316 -20.64 -4.84 20.41
C GLU A 316 -19.52 -5.91 20.50
N HIS A 317 -19.24 -6.58 19.37
CA HIS A 317 -18.22 -7.62 19.27
C HIS A 317 -16.79 -7.10 19.13
N TYR A 318 -16.60 -5.77 18.92
CA TYR A 318 -15.29 -5.13 18.77
C TYR A 318 -15.27 -3.76 19.49
N PRO A 319 -15.43 -3.73 20.84
CA PRO A 319 -15.58 -2.49 21.61
C PRO A 319 -14.30 -1.62 21.63
N GLN A 320 -13.15 -2.19 21.28
CA GLN A 320 -11.89 -1.47 21.17
C GLN A 320 -11.74 -0.66 19.85
N TYR A 321 -12.70 -0.73 18.95
CA TYR A 321 -12.67 0.04 17.71
C TYR A 321 -12.35 1.52 17.98
N ARG A 322 -11.47 2.06 17.17
CA ARG A 322 -11.18 3.50 17.03
C ARG A 322 -11.02 3.79 15.56
N PRO A 323 -11.50 4.94 15.06
CA PRO A 323 -11.24 5.34 13.69
C PRO A 323 -9.74 5.52 13.44
N PRO A 324 -9.28 5.51 12.19
CA PRO A 324 -7.91 5.87 11.86
C PRO A 324 -7.48 7.16 12.50
N ALA A 325 -6.22 7.23 12.97
CA ALA A 325 -5.70 8.34 13.79
C ALA A 325 -5.24 9.56 12.96
N ASN A 326 -5.49 9.57 11.64
CA ASN A 326 -5.23 10.73 10.79
C ASN A 326 -6.39 11.75 10.88
N ASP A 327 -6.15 12.97 10.39
CA ASP A 327 -7.11 14.08 10.49
C ASP A 327 -8.43 13.77 9.76
N GLU A 328 -8.38 13.02 8.67
CA GLU A 328 -9.57 12.62 7.90
C GLU A 328 -10.32 11.45 8.52
N GLN A 329 -9.72 10.73 9.48
CA GLN A 329 -10.21 9.47 10.04
C GLN A 329 -10.51 8.43 8.94
N LEU A 330 -9.76 8.49 7.84
CA LEU A 330 -9.93 7.67 6.66
C LEU A 330 -8.55 7.27 6.11
N VAL A 331 -8.37 5.97 5.87
CA VAL A 331 -7.18 5.43 5.18
C VAL A 331 -7.64 4.73 3.91
N ILE A 332 -7.07 5.13 2.78
CA ILE A 332 -7.40 4.54 1.48
C ILE A 332 -6.17 3.78 0.98
N ASN A 333 -6.32 2.46 0.78
CA ASN A 333 -5.26 1.61 0.26
C ASN A 333 -5.64 1.00 -1.08
N THR A 334 -4.63 0.74 -1.89
CA THR A 334 -4.75 0.01 -3.15
C THR A 334 -4.17 -1.40 -3.02
N TRP A 335 -4.71 -2.30 -3.84
CA TRP A 335 -4.36 -3.72 -3.88
C TRP A 335 -4.29 -4.13 -5.35
N ILE A 336 -3.07 -4.34 -5.87
CA ILE A 336 -2.85 -4.56 -7.31
C ILE A 336 -2.00 -5.80 -7.51
N GLY A 337 -2.50 -6.78 -8.28
CA GLY A 337 -1.74 -8.00 -8.53
C GLY A 337 -2.34 -8.89 -9.61
N PRO A 338 -1.62 -9.96 -10.01
CA PRO A 338 -2.10 -10.95 -10.97
C PRO A 338 -3.17 -11.87 -10.38
N ALA A 339 -3.73 -12.74 -11.22
CA ALA A 339 -4.53 -13.87 -10.78
C ALA A 339 -3.75 -14.72 -9.77
N GLY A 340 -4.46 -15.26 -8.78
CA GLY A 340 -3.89 -16.11 -7.73
C GLY A 340 -3.23 -15.38 -6.57
N THR A 341 -3.18 -14.03 -6.55
CA THR A 341 -2.77 -13.31 -5.34
C THR A 341 -3.75 -13.57 -4.21
N LEU A 342 -3.20 -13.76 -3.01
CA LEU A 342 -3.93 -14.18 -1.83
C LEU A 342 -3.66 -13.26 -0.65
N SER A 343 -4.74 -12.71 -0.08
CA SER A 343 -4.74 -12.17 1.28
C SER A 343 -5.33 -13.22 2.22
N PRO A 344 -4.52 -13.90 3.05
CA PRO A 344 -4.99 -14.93 3.98
C PRO A 344 -6.05 -14.43 4.94
N ALA A 345 -6.80 -15.32 5.56
CA ALA A 345 -7.86 -14.92 6.48
C ALA A 345 -7.30 -14.20 7.72
N HIS A 346 -7.71 -12.96 7.91
CA HIS A 346 -7.26 -12.07 8.97
C HIS A 346 -8.39 -11.13 9.45
N ILE A 347 -8.11 -10.38 10.48
CA ILE A 347 -9.03 -9.40 11.10
C ILE A 347 -8.41 -8.01 10.99
N ASP A 348 -9.21 -7.03 10.54
CA ASP A 348 -8.85 -5.61 10.58
C ASP A 348 -9.59 -4.87 11.70
N PRO A 349 -8.97 -3.81 12.27
CA PRO A 349 -9.56 -3.04 13.35
C PRO A 349 -10.51 -1.95 12.90
N PHE A 350 -10.79 -1.81 11.59
CA PHE A 350 -11.55 -0.73 11.00
C PHE A 350 -12.81 -1.22 10.29
N TYR A 351 -13.80 -0.35 10.17
CA TYR A 351 -14.83 -0.50 9.16
C TYR A 351 -14.19 -0.38 7.78
N ASN A 352 -14.65 -1.16 6.82
CA ASN A 352 -14.03 -1.19 5.51
C ASN A 352 -15.08 -1.20 4.39
N PHE A 353 -14.91 -0.30 3.42
CA PHE A 353 -15.48 -0.43 2.10
C PHE A 353 -14.40 -0.88 1.13
N TYR A 354 -14.58 -2.05 0.55
CA TYR A 354 -13.65 -2.66 -0.39
C TYR A 354 -14.27 -2.68 -1.78
N THR A 355 -13.67 -1.99 -2.74
CA THR A 355 -14.19 -1.79 -4.09
C THR A 355 -13.31 -2.49 -5.10
N GLN A 356 -13.91 -3.32 -5.96
CA GLN A 356 -13.25 -3.97 -7.08
C GLN A 356 -13.30 -3.07 -8.30
N VAL A 357 -12.14 -2.60 -8.79
CA VAL A 357 -12.04 -1.65 -9.91
C VAL A 357 -11.72 -2.38 -11.22
N VAL A 358 -10.76 -3.30 -11.22
CA VAL A 358 -10.36 -4.07 -12.40
C VAL A 358 -10.36 -5.55 -12.07
N GLY A 359 -10.95 -6.38 -12.90
CA GLY A 359 -10.96 -7.83 -12.76
C GLY A 359 -11.88 -8.36 -11.68
N LYS A 360 -11.57 -9.56 -11.15
CA LYS A 360 -12.44 -10.30 -10.22
C LYS A 360 -11.68 -10.79 -9.00
N LYS A 361 -12.34 -10.75 -7.82
CA LYS A 361 -11.84 -11.37 -6.59
C LYS A 361 -12.91 -12.22 -5.93
N THR A 362 -12.51 -13.39 -5.43
CA THR A 362 -13.32 -14.16 -4.49
C THR A 362 -13.03 -13.66 -3.08
N VAL A 363 -14.10 -13.35 -2.34
CA VAL A 363 -14.03 -12.97 -0.92
C VAL A 363 -14.66 -14.06 -0.06
N TRP A 364 -14.02 -14.31 1.09
CA TRP A 364 -14.52 -15.14 2.18
C TRP A 364 -14.62 -14.30 3.45
N LEU A 365 -15.71 -14.45 4.20
CA LEU A 365 -15.99 -13.70 5.42
C LEU A 365 -16.53 -14.62 6.51
N ALA A 366 -16.11 -14.42 7.77
CA ALA A 366 -16.71 -15.06 8.91
C ALA A 366 -16.86 -14.09 10.10
N PRO A 367 -17.91 -14.25 10.91
CA PRO A 367 -18.13 -13.37 12.05
C PRO A 367 -17.07 -13.55 13.15
N PRO A 368 -16.92 -12.57 14.05
CA PRO A 368 -15.89 -12.57 15.10
C PRO A 368 -15.91 -13.78 16.04
N ASN A 369 -17.07 -14.43 16.24
CA ASN A 369 -17.18 -15.65 17.05
C ASN A 369 -16.47 -16.87 16.45
N ALA A 370 -16.11 -16.83 15.17
CA ALA A 370 -15.27 -17.82 14.51
C ALA A 370 -13.81 -17.84 15.03
N SER A 371 -13.38 -16.78 15.73
CA SER A 371 -12.02 -16.64 16.31
C SER A 371 -11.62 -17.76 17.27
N ARG A 372 -12.59 -18.52 17.79
CA ARG A 372 -12.31 -19.69 18.65
C ARG A 372 -11.59 -20.82 17.91
N VAL A 373 -11.82 -20.94 16.59
CA VAL A 373 -11.20 -21.95 15.72
C VAL A 373 -10.14 -21.31 14.83
N LEU A 374 -10.41 -20.10 14.34
CA LEU A 374 -9.49 -19.32 13.51
C LEU A 374 -8.43 -18.61 14.39
N SER A 375 -7.86 -19.29 15.35
CA SER A 375 -6.84 -18.71 16.23
C SER A 375 -5.76 -18.00 15.39
N PRO A 376 -5.31 -16.79 15.80
CA PRO A 376 -4.16 -16.15 15.16
C PRO A 376 -2.95 -17.08 15.19
N HIS A 377 -2.10 -16.97 14.21
CA HIS A 377 -0.83 -17.70 14.15
C HIS A 377 -0.09 -17.47 15.48
N PRO A 378 0.33 -18.52 16.22
CA PRO A 378 1.07 -18.32 17.46
C PRO A 378 2.32 -17.50 17.11
N ALA A 379 2.51 -16.36 17.79
CA ALA A 379 3.73 -15.60 17.67
C ALA A 379 4.90 -16.57 17.86
N ARG A 380 5.81 -16.69 16.88
CA ARG A 380 7.01 -17.53 17.00
C ARG A 380 7.74 -17.06 18.27
N THR A 381 7.58 -17.79 19.35
CA THR A 381 8.42 -17.59 20.54
C THR A 381 9.85 -17.83 20.07
N ALA A 382 10.67 -16.79 20.15
CA ALA A 382 12.09 -16.90 19.89
C ALA A 382 12.64 -18.01 20.79
N SER A 383 12.81 -19.21 20.25
CA SER A 383 13.51 -20.28 20.92
C SER A 383 14.95 -19.83 21.06
N SER A 384 15.36 -19.81 22.32
CA SER A 384 16.70 -19.54 22.81
C SER A 384 17.82 -20.04 21.89
N SER A 385 18.72 -19.10 21.61
CA SER A 385 20.15 -19.28 21.40
C SER A 385 20.65 -20.51 20.64
N GLU A 386 21.08 -20.32 19.42
CA GLU A 386 22.34 -20.89 18.99
C GLU A 386 23.08 -19.89 18.08
N HIS A 387 24.37 -19.75 18.35
CA HIS A 387 25.34 -18.89 17.69
C HIS A 387 25.19 -18.89 16.16
N ARG A 388 24.92 -17.73 15.56
CA ARG A 388 25.21 -17.49 14.15
C ARG A 388 26.18 -16.32 14.00
N THR A 389 27.32 -16.67 13.40
CA THR A 389 28.42 -15.79 13.00
C THR A 389 27.93 -14.78 11.96
N SER A 390 28.43 -13.57 12.14
CA SER A 390 28.25 -12.42 11.27
C SER A 390 28.67 -12.69 9.83
N SER A 391 27.73 -12.72 8.89
CA SER A 391 27.85 -12.28 7.51
C SER A 391 26.59 -12.69 6.71
N ASP A 392 25.54 -11.82 6.71
CA ASP A 392 24.60 -11.69 5.59
C ASP A 392 23.60 -10.57 5.93
N LEU A 393 23.83 -9.43 5.30
CA LEU A 393 23.03 -8.20 5.42
C LEU A 393 21.90 -8.17 4.39
N THR A 394 20.96 -9.13 4.43
CA THR A 394 19.76 -9.09 3.56
C THR A 394 18.61 -9.99 4.04
N THR A 395 18.23 -9.96 5.32
CA THR A 395 16.96 -10.62 5.72
C THR A 395 16.09 -9.64 6.48
N PRO A 396 14.80 -9.49 6.12
CA PRO A 396 13.87 -8.68 6.91
C PRO A 396 13.72 -9.28 8.31
N ASP A 397 13.71 -8.41 9.30
CA ASP A 397 13.72 -8.74 10.72
C ASP A 397 12.51 -9.63 11.09
N SER A 398 12.81 -10.77 11.71
CA SER A 398 11.83 -11.76 12.20
C SER A 398 10.79 -11.21 13.21
N LYS A 399 10.97 -9.96 13.67
CA LYS A 399 10.05 -9.26 14.59
C LYS A 399 8.91 -8.54 13.87
N GLU A 400 9.12 -7.99 12.68
CA GLU A 400 8.05 -7.41 11.86
C GLU A 400 7.07 -8.50 11.42
N ASN A 401 7.57 -9.66 11.00
CA ASN A 401 6.72 -10.80 10.64
C ASN A 401 5.85 -11.31 11.81
N SER A 402 6.32 -11.21 13.05
CA SER A 402 5.52 -11.65 14.21
C SER A 402 4.35 -10.70 14.51
N ALA A 403 4.50 -9.41 14.25
CA ALA A 403 3.42 -8.43 14.45
C ALA A 403 2.36 -8.54 13.33
N ILE A 404 2.79 -8.77 12.09
CA ILE A 404 1.91 -8.96 10.92
C ILE A 404 1.01 -10.19 11.08
N LEU A 405 1.50 -11.26 11.69
CA LEU A 405 0.76 -12.51 11.86
C LEU A 405 -0.17 -12.54 13.08
N SER A 406 -0.15 -11.52 13.93
CA SER A 406 -0.92 -11.51 15.19
C SER A 406 -2.44 -11.50 14.99
N ASN A 407 -2.93 -11.09 13.81
CA ASN A 407 -4.34 -11.03 13.42
C ASN A 407 -4.72 -12.02 12.30
N THR A 408 -3.80 -12.91 11.89
CA THR A 408 -3.95 -13.80 10.74
C THR A 408 -4.01 -15.26 11.19
N THR A 409 -4.90 -16.05 10.60
CA THR A 409 -4.94 -17.51 10.84
C THR A 409 -3.99 -18.25 9.89
N HIS A 410 -3.51 -19.42 10.33
CA HIS A 410 -2.74 -20.33 9.47
C HIS A 410 -3.61 -21.10 8.47
N LEU A 411 -4.93 -21.15 8.70
CA LEU A 411 -5.86 -21.92 7.87
C LEU A 411 -6.01 -21.29 6.48
N ASP A 412 -5.96 -22.13 5.45
CA ASP A 412 -6.27 -21.71 4.08
C ASP A 412 -7.77 -21.92 3.81
N VAL A 413 -8.55 -20.84 3.91
CA VAL A 413 -10.00 -20.88 3.69
C VAL A 413 -10.37 -21.11 2.20
N PHE A 414 -9.41 -21.03 1.28
CA PHE A 414 -9.59 -21.37 -0.14
C PHE A 414 -9.18 -22.79 -0.47
N ALA A 415 -8.76 -23.57 0.51
CA ALA A 415 -8.39 -24.97 0.35
C ALA A 415 -9.57 -25.85 -0.10
N SER A 416 -9.27 -27.04 -0.60
CA SER A 416 -10.29 -28.02 -0.99
C SER A 416 -11.12 -28.51 0.20
N ALA A 417 -12.32 -29.00 -0.06
CA ALA A 417 -13.18 -29.58 0.98
C ALA A 417 -12.50 -30.70 1.78
N SER A 418 -11.65 -31.51 1.13
CA SER A 418 -10.92 -32.59 1.77
C SER A 418 -9.83 -32.09 2.73
N GLU A 419 -9.14 -31.02 2.39
CA GLU A 419 -8.14 -30.37 3.25
C GLU A 419 -8.82 -29.72 4.47
N LEU A 420 -9.90 -28.98 4.24
CA LEU A 420 -10.66 -28.33 5.30
C LEU A 420 -11.32 -29.31 6.29
N GLN A 421 -11.68 -30.52 5.84
CA GLN A 421 -12.18 -31.58 6.73
C GLN A 421 -11.12 -32.09 7.72
N CYS A 422 -9.85 -31.95 7.40
CA CYS A 422 -8.75 -32.29 8.31
C CYS A 422 -8.59 -31.25 9.43
N GLU A 423 -9.13 -30.06 9.26
CA GLU A 423 -9.05 -28.98 10.25
C GLU A 423 -10.12 -29.12 11.32
N ARG A 424 -9.66 -29.40 12.55
CA ARG A 424 -10.55 -29.74 13.65
C ARG A 424 -11.55 -28.64 13.98
N GLY A 425 -12.83 -28.94 13.84
CA GLY A 425 -13.93 -28.04 14.18
C GLY A 425 -14.23 -26.95 13.15
N PHE A 426 -13.43 -26.82 12.07
CA PHE A 426 -13.66 -25.79 11.07
C PHE A 426 -14.99 -26.01 10.33
N MET A 427 -15.22 -27.20 9.81
CA MET A 427 -16.41 -27.52 9.03
C MET A 427 -17.71 -27.53 9.87
N GLU A 428 -17.60 -27.83 11.18
CA GLU A 428 -18.78 -27.84 12.06
C GLU A 428 -19.11 -26.47 12.67
N THR A 429 -18.11 -25.59 12.83
CA THR A 429 -18.32 -24.35 13.60
C THR A 429 -18.05 -23.06 12.83
N VAL A 430 -17.14 -23.08 11.86
CA VAL A 430 -16.81 -21.88 11.06
C VAL A 430 -17.56 -21.86 9.74
N ALA A 431 -17.48 -22.92 8.95
CA ALA A 431 -18.11 -22.99 7.63
C ALA A 431 -19.64 -22.70 7.66
N PRO A 432 -20.42 -23.16 8.67
CA PRO A 432 -21.83 -22.82 8.76
C PRO A 432 -22.15 -21.34 9.03
N LEU A 433 -21.16 -20.55 9.49
CA LEU A 433 -21.30 -19.13 9.77
C LEU A 433 -20.66 -18.28 8.67
N ALA A 434 -19.81 -18.88 7.86
CA ALA A 434 -19.02 -18.19 6.86
C ALA A 434 -19.84 -17.89 5.60
N MET A 435 -19.46 -16.79 4.96
CA MET A 435 -20.03 -16.30 3.73
C MET A 435 -18.96 -16.21 2.65
N SER A 436 -19.33 -16.39 1.39
CA SER A 436 -18.43 -16.10 0.26
C SER A 436 -19.18 -15.40 -0.87
N ALA A 437 -18.43 -14.69 -1.69
CA ALA A 437 -18.95 -14.07 -2.92
C ALA A 437 -17.80 -13.83 -3.90
N VAL A 438 -18.15 -13.66 -5.16
CA VAL A 438 -17.25 -13.07 -6.16
C VAL A 438 -17.59 -11.59 -6.30
N LEU A 439 -16.58 -10.74 -6.24
CA LEU A 439 -16.64 -9.31 -6.56
C LEU A 439 -16.22 -9.12 -8.00
N ASP A 440 -17.11 -8.58 -8.80
CA ASP A 440 -16.85 -8.13 -10.16
C ASP A 440 -16.47 -6.64 -10.19
N GLU A 441 -15.95 -6.18 -11.31
CA GLU A 441 -15.65 -4.77 -11.53
C GLU A 441 -16.86 -3.88 -11.20
N GLY A 442 -16.65 -2.84 -10.42
CA GLY A 442 -17.67 -1.91 -9.95
C GLY A 442 -18.40 -2.32 -8.66
N ASP A 443 -18.20 -3.54 -8.17
CA ASP A 443 -18.81 -3.99 -6.92
C ASP A 443 -18.10 -3.40 -5.70
N MET A 444 -18.89 -3.04 -4.69
CA MET A 444 -18.41 -2.56 -3.40
C MET A 444 -18.89 -3.46 -2.28
N LEU A 445 -17.96 -4.00 -1.50
CA LEU A 445 -18.21 -4.81 -0.31
C LEU A 445 -18.01 -3.96 0.93
N PHE A 446 -18.96 -4.02 1.87
CA PHE A 446 -18.81 -3.50 3.21
C PHE A 446 -18.62 -4.62 4.22
N PHE A 447 -17.74 -4.43 5.21
CA PHE A 447 -17.64 -5.28 6.40
C PHE A 447 -17.14 -4.51 7.63
N PRO A 448 -17.67 -4.86 8.84
CA PRO A 448 -17.29 -4.18 10.08
C PRO A 448 -15.94 -4.63 10.65
N PRO A 449 -15.33 -3.88 11.59
CA PRO A 449 -14.12 -4.30 12.29
C PRO A 449 -14.34 -5.63 13.02
N GLY A 450 -13.27 -6.42 13.13
CA GLY A 450 -13.32 -7.71 13.82
C GLY A 450 -13.90 -8.87 13.02
N TRP A 451 -14.39 -8.64 11.79
CA TRP A 451 -14.78 -9.71 10.88
C TRP A 451 -13.56 -10.34 10.24
N TRP A 452 -13.50 -11.66 10.28
CA TRP A 452 -12.52 -12.44 9.52
C TRP A 452 -12.79 -12.29 8.03
N HIS A 453 -11.75 -12.01 7.26
CA HIS A 453 -11.88 -11.90 5.81
C HIS A 453 -10.62 -12.38 5.11
N ALA A 454 -10.83 -12.96 3.94
CA ALA A 454 -9.79 -13.40 3.02
C ALA A 454 -10.19 -13.06 1.59
N LEU A 455 -9.22 -12.74 0.75
CA LEU A 455 -9.46 -12.39 -0.65
C LEU A 455 -8.47 -13.13 -1.56
N ARG A 456 -8.99 -13.64 -2.69
CA ARG A 456 -8.18 -14.25 -3.74
C ARG A 456 -8.52 -13.62 -5.08
N SER A 457 -7.50 -13.19 -5.82
CA SER A 457 -7.67 -12.66 -7.17
C SER A 457 -7.93 -13.79 -8.16
N GLU A 458 -9.03 -13.71 -8.90
CA GLU A 458 -9.37 -14.70 -9.94
C GLU A 458 -8.84 -14.28 -11.32
N SER A 459 -8.44 -13.03 -11.44
CA SER A 459 -7.81 -12.44 -12.63
C SER A 459 -6.79 -11.39 -12.17
N ILE A 460 -6.13 -10.71 -13.09
CA ILE A 460 -5.47 -9.43 -12.76
C ILE A 460 -6.51 -8.55 -12.08
N SER A 461 -6.14 -7.99 -10.94
CA SER A 461 -7.11 -7.37 -10.04
C SER A 461 -6.56 -6.08 -9.44
N PHE A 462 -7.35 -5.00 -9.56
CA PHE A 462 -7.10 -3.73 -8.90
C PHE A 462 -8.28 -3.42 -7.99
N SER A 463 -8.01 -3.18 -6.74
CA SER A 463 -9.04 -2.90 -5.74
C SER A 463 -8.63 -1.74 -4.84
N VAL A 464 -9.63 -1.08 -4.26
CA VAL A 464 -9.46 0.02 -3.30
C VAL A 464 -10.18 -0.32 -2.02
N SER A 465 -9.49 -0.26 -0.88
CA SER A 465 -10.08 -0.35 0.45
C SER A 465 -10.11 1.01 1.13
N MET A 466 -11.17 1.29 1.87
CA MET A 466 -11.41 2.53 2.58
C MET A 466 -11.69 2.20 4.05
N TRP A 467 -10.68 2.36 4.90
CA TRP A 467 -10.77 2.12 6.34
C TRP A 467 -11.19 3.40 7.05
N PHE A 468 -12.23 3.32 7.86
CA PHE A 468 -12.80 4.46 8.57
C PHE A 468 -13.34 4.08 9.95
#